data_ccdcf81f3eb46dbb5fc5d7fb45b95eb9
#
_entry.id   ccdcf81f3eb46dbb5fc5d7fb45b95eb9
#
_cell.length_a   1.000
_cell.length_b   1.000
_cell.length_c   1.000
_cell.angle_alpha   90.00
_cell.angle_beta   90.00
_cell.angle_gamma   90.00
#
_symmetry.space_group_name_H-M   'P 1'
#
loop_
_entity.id
_entity.type
_entity.pdbx_description
1 polymer ?
#
loop_
_entity_poly.entity_id
_entity_poly.type
_entity_poly.pdbx_seq_one_letter_code
_entity_poly.pdbx_strand_id
1 'polypeptide(L)'
;MQYFLNPHHIMKYLFSLLLLCQIIGLSAKERVDSILSVLDSEIEHREIYYQQKEKKLENIKQQFRYVKNQQEKYNLCNRLFNEYITYQYDSAYSYAIQTEEISHRLTDKNLSIQADCNLFYCYLSTGLFKEAYDMMRSIHVANAPDSIKSEYYQLCMRLYSDMSSYNEGTPFNADYNKKITLYCDSALLYTPDHTFYHQKIEAFKFSVGDNEKKIQMYKQMLNDYDVCPHEKAIIYSMLGRMYIGMGDFEHAIYYMALSAIQDIRSATRETTAKKELSSYLYGKGDVLRASRYIQIALEETNFYNARHRKMEINTILPIIEKQRLTLIEERKREVTISLAVMSLLVISLLVTLSIIYKQMKKLKTAKQSIQQQFNEISEVNGKLQESNEIKDQYIFQ
;
A
#
# COMPACT_ATOMS: atom_id res chain seq x y z
N MET A 1 16.85 -58.16 -0.49
CA MET A 1 15.83 -57.65 -1.44
C MET A 1 15.92 -56.15 -1.48
N GLN A 2 16.76 -55.61 -2.40
CA GLN A 2 16.99 -54.18 -2.57
C GLN A 2 15.99 -53.67 -3.62
N TYR A 3 15.07 -52.83 -3.20
CA TYR A 3 14.22 -52.07 -4.13
C TYR A 3 15.01 -50.86 -4.66
N PHE A 4 15.60 -51.00 -5.83
CA PHE A 4 16.09 -49.88 -6.61
C PHE A 4 14.86 -49.09 -7.13
N LEU A 5 14.60 -47.94 -6.53
CA LEU A 5 13.65 -46.97 -7.08
C LEU A 5 14.19 -46.45 -8.41
N ASN A 6 13.43 -46.69 -9.47
CA ASN A 6 13.75 -46.36 -10.84
C ASN A 6 13.97 -44.80 -10.96
N PRO A 7 15.14 -44.34 -11.44
CA PRO A 7 15.47 -42.91 -11.54
C PRO A 7 14.43 -42.09 -12.31
N HIS A 8 13.71 -42.71 -13.26
CA HIS A 8 12.61 -42.08 -14.00
C HIS A 8 11.38 -41.74 -13.14
N HIS A 9 11.11 -42.52 -12.11
CA HIS A 9 10.02 -42.22 -11.19
C HIS A 9 10.38 -41.08 -10.23
N ILE A 10 11.62 -41.05 -9.73
CA ILE A 10 12.11 -39.97 -8.87
C ILE A 10 12.08 -38.64 -9.63
N MET A 11 12.49 -38.62 -10.88
CA MET A 11 12.50 -37.40 -11.71
C MET A 11 11.08 -36.90 -12.04
N LYS A 12 10.11 -37.82 -12.25
CA LYS A 12 8.69 -37.45 -12.38
C LYS A 12 8.10 -36.84 -11.10
N TYR A 13 8.42 -37.37 -9.95
CA TYR A 13 7.94 -36.81 -8.67
C TYR A 13 8.61 -35.46 -8.35
N LEU A 14 9.89 -35.30 -8.63
CA LEU A 14 10.59 -34.00 -8.53
C LEU A 14 10.01 -32.94 -9.48
N PHE A 15 9.69 -33.34 -10.72
CA PHE A 15 9.08 -32.42 -11.69
C PHE A 15 7.66 -32.03 -11.32
N SER A 16 6.84 -32.97 -10.81
CA SER A 16 5.49 -32.66 -10.31
C SER A 16 5.52 -31.83 -9.03
N LEU A 17 6.49 -32.05 -8.14
CA LEU A 17 6.69 -31.23 -6.94
C LEU A 17 7.10 -29.79 -7.30
N LEU A 18 8.00 -29.62 -8.28
CA LEU A 18 8.41 -28.33 -8.82
C LEU A 18 7.26 -27.59 -9.49
N LEU A 19 6.41 -28.31 -10.25
CA LEU A 19 5.20 -27.74 -10.85
C LEU A 19 4.17 -27.31 -9.79
N LEU A 20 3.99 -28.13 -8.74
CA LEU A 20 3.10 -27.79 -7.62
C LEU A 20 3.58 -26.56 -6.86
N CYS A 21 4.89 -26.44 -6.61
CA CYS A 21 5.50 -25.24 -6.01
C CYS A 21 5.33 -24.00 -6.88
N GLN A 22 5.41 -24.13 -8.20
CA GLN A 22 5.16 -23.00 -9.14
C GLN A 22 3.68 -22.57 -9.14
N ILE A 23 2.74 -23.52 -9.09
CA ILE A 23 1.29 -23.24 -9.05
C ILE A 23 0.89 -22.56 -7.74
N ILE A 24 1.47 -22.99 -6.60
CA ILE A 24 1.20 -22.36 -5.29
C ILE A 24 1.80 -20.94 -5.24
N GLY A 25 2.99 -20.73 -5.79
CA GLY A 25 3.62 -19.41 -5.86
C GLY A 25 2.90 -18.43 -6.79
N LEU A 26 2.38 -18.89 -7.92
CA LEU A 26 1.53 -18.10 -8.82
C LEU A 26 0.23 -17.67 -8.13
N SER A 27 -0.45 -18.57 -7.41
CA SER A 27 -1.67 -18.27 -6.67
C SER A 27 -1.48 -17.25 -5.54
N ALA A 28 -0.33 -17.25 -4.84
CA ALA A 28 -0.02 -16.28 -3.78
C ALA A 28 0.26 -14.90 -4.39
N LYS A 29 1.04 -14.82 -5.45
CA LYS A 29 1.34 -13.59 -6.18
C LYS A 29 0.08 -12.95 -6.77
N GLU A 30 -0.80 -13.75 -7.40
CA GLU A 30 -2.07 -13.27 -7.92
C GLU A 30 -2.98 -12.66 -6.84
N ARG A 31 -2.99 -13.25 -5.63
CA ARG A 31 -3.72 -12.68 -4.49
C ARG A 31 -3.16 -11.33 -4.04
N VAL A 32 -1.84 -11.19 -3.99
CA VAL A 32 -1.19 -9.94 -3.63
C VAL A 32 -1.47 -8.86 -4.68
N ASP A 33 -1.32 -9.17 -5.96
CA ASP A 33 -1.61 -8.22 -7.05
C ASP A 33 -3.08 -7.80 -7.06
N SER A 34 -4.00 -8.72 -6.80
CA SER A 34 -5.44 -8.44 -6.70
C SER A 34 -5.75 -7.49 -5.54
N ILE A 35 -5.24 -7.75 -4.33
CA ILE A 35 -5.51 -6.87 -3.18
C ILE A 35 -4.86 -5.49 -3.32
N LEU A 36 -3.68 -5.41 -3.93
CA LEU A 36 -3.04 -4.13 -4.23
C LEU A 36 -3.84 -3.32 -5.26
N SER A 37 -4.45 -3.98 -6.25
CA SER A 37 -5.35 -3.31 -7.21
C SER A 37 -6.62 -2.78 -6.53
N VAL A 38 -7.18 -3.52 -5.56
CA VAL A 38 -8.29 -3.02 -4.73
C VAL A 38 -7.85 -1.81 -3.92
N LEU A 39 -6.66 -1.86 -3.29
CA LEU A 39 -6.13 -0.72 -2.54
C LEU A 39 -5.91 0.50 -3.43
N ASP A 40 -5.36 0.33 -4.64
CA ASP A 40 -5.19 1.41 -5.60
C ASP A 40 -6.52 2.08 -5.95
N SER A 41 -7.59 1.29 -6.13
CA SER A 41 -8.96 1.81 -6.35
C SER A 41 -9.51 2.54 -5.13
N GLU A 42 -9.35 2.01 -3.92
CA GLU A 42 -9.81 2.68 -2.69
C GLU A 42 -9.07 4.00 -2.44
N ILE A 43 -7.79 4.06 -2.77
CA ILE A 43 -7.01 5.29 -2.71
C ILE A 43 -7.58 6.37 -3.65
N GLU A 44 -8.00 6.01 -4.84
CA GLU A 44 -8.61 6.95 -5.80
C GLU A 44 -9.96 7.48 -5.30
N HIS A 45 -10.71 6.66 -4.57
CA HIS A 45 -12.03 7.01 -4.04
C HIS A 45 -12.02 7.51 -2.59
N ARG A 46 -10.85 7.69 -1.96
CA ARG A 46 -10.72 8.04 -0.53
C ARG A 46 -11.48 9.30 -0.11
N GLU A 47 -11.62 10.27 -1.00
CA GLU A 47 -12.32 11.53 -0.72
C GLU A 47 -13.80 11.32 -0.37
N ILE A 48 -14.43 10.25 -0.85
CA ILE A 48 -15.82 9.90 -0.52
C ILE A 48 -15.93 9.63 0.98
N TYR A 49 -15.00 8.85 1.54
CA TYR A 49 -14.99 8.51 2.97
C TYR A 49 -14.66 9.73 3.84
N TYR A 50 -13.76 10.60 3.38
CA TYR A 50 -13.42 11.84 4.07
C TYR A 50 -14.61 12.80 4.11
N GLN A 51 -15.33 12.97 3.02
CA GLN A 51 -16.54 13.80 2.97
C GLN A 51 -17.65 13.25 3.89
N GLN A 52 -17.84 11.93 3.94
CA GLN A 52 -18.77 11.30 4.87
C GLN A 52 -18.38 11.56 6.33
N LYS A 53 -17.09 11.47 6.64
CA LYS A 53 -16.54 11.77 7.98
C LYS A 53 -16.78 13.22 8.36
N GLU A 54 -16.46 14.17 7.47
CA GLU A 54 -16.68 15.61 7.72
C GLU A 54 -18.17 15.93 7.94
N LYS A 55 -19.06 15.33 7.16
CA LYS A 55 -20.51 15.50 7.35
C LYS A 55 -20.96 14.97 8.71
N LYS A 56 -20.45 13.82 9.14
CA LYS A 56 -20.72 13.26 10.47
C LYS A 56 -20.24 14.20 11.58
N LEU A 57 -19.00 14.69 11.45
CA LEU A 57 -18.39 15.63 12.39
C LEU A 57 -19.21 16.92 12.48
N GLU A 58 -19.61 17.53 11.36
CA GLU A 58 -20.38 18.76 11.37
C GLU A 58 -21.76 18.58 12.02
N ASN A 59 -22.42 17.46 11.81
CA ASN A 59 -23.68 17.15 12.50
C ASN A 59 -23.52 17.10 14.03
N ILE A 60 -22.43 16.49 14.54
CA ILE A 60 -22.17 16.44 15.98
C ILE A 60 -21.81 17.83 16.51
N LYS A 61 -20.99 18.62 15.78
CA LYS A 61 -20.64 20.00 16.13
C LYS A 61 -21.88 20.90 16.22
N GLN A 62 -22.83 20.75 15.32
CA GLN A 62 -24.09 21.49 15.38
C GLN A 62 -24.85 21.17 16.66
N GLN A 63 -25.00 19.87 17.00
CA GLN A 63 -25.62 19.49 18.27
C GLN A 63 -24.88 20.08 19.49
N PHE A 64 -23.53 20.02 19.47
CA PHE A 64 -22.70 20.56 20.53
C PHE A 64 -22.85 22.08 20.73
N ARG A 65 -23.04 22.86 19.65
CA ARG A 65 -23.22 24.30 19.71
C ARG A 65 -24.54 24.70 20.42
N TYR A 66 -25.61 23.90 20.27
CA TYR A 66 -26.95 24.27 20.76
C TYR A 66 -27.32 23.59 22.07
N VAL A 67 -26.58 22.58 22.52
CA VAL A 67 -26.85 21.86 23.77
C VAL A 67 -26.61 22.77 24.97
N LYS A 68 -27.57 22.82 25.90
CA LYS A 68 -27.46 23.60 27.15
C LYS A 68 -27.14 22.74 28.36
N ASN A 69 -27.55 21.47 28.34
CA ASN A 69 -27.29 20.54 29.43
C ASN A 69 -25.81 20.16 29.47
N GLN A 70 -25.14 20.33 30.62
CA GLN A 70 -23.70 20.11 30.76
C GLN A 70 -23.32 18.63 30.61
N GLN A 71 -24.17 17.71 31.06
CA GLN A 71 -23.92 16.27 30.90
C GLN A 71 -23.96 15.87 29.41
N GLU A 72 -24.99 16.36 28.69
CA GLU A 72 -25.12 16.11 27.25
C GLU A 72 -23.99 16.78 26.47
N LYS A 73 -23.57 17.98 26.91
CA LYS A 73 -22.42 18.69 26.33
C LYS A 73 -21.13 17.89 26.50
N TYR A 74 -20.90 17.31 27.68
CA TYR A 74 -19.78 16.38 27.91
C TYR A 74 -19.84 15.19 26.94
N ASN A 75 -20.98 14.53 26.82
CA ASN A 75 -21.16 13.37 25.97
C ASN A 75 -20.88 13.69 24.48
N LEU A 76 -21.37 14.83 23.98
CA LEU A 76 -21.11 15.28 22.61
C LEU A 76 -19.63 15.64 22.39
N CYS A 77 -18.99 16.30 23.39
CA CYS A 77 -17.58 16.62 23.35
C CYS A 77 -16.72 15.37 23.29
N ASN A 78 -16.99 14.40 24.16
CA ASN A 78 -16.30 13.10 24.17
C ASN A 78 -16.54 12.31 22.87
N ARG A 79 -17.74 12.42 22.30
CA ARG A 79 -18.03 11.83 20.98
C ARG A 79 -17.24 12.50 19.86
N LEU A 80 -17.08 13.83 19.87
CA LEU A 80 -16.21 14.55 18.94
C LEU A 80 -14.75 14.14 19.10
N PHE A 81 -14.26 14.03 20.33
CA PHE A 81 -12.94 13.49 20.62
C PHE A 81 -12.74 12.11 19.96
N ASN A 82 -13.66 11.16 20.20
CA ASN A 82 -13.58 9.80 19.66
C ASN A 82 -13.63 9.76 18.10
N GLU A 83 -14.34 10.70 17.49
CA GLU A 83 -14.34 10.80 16.02
C GLU A 83 -13.04 11.40 15.48
N TYR A 84 -12.37 12.27 16.22
CA TYR A 84 -11.14 12.94 15.79
C TYR A 84 -9.86 12.19 16.10
N ILE A 85 -9.82 11.27 17.08
CA ILE A 85 -8.59 10.59 17.52
C ILE A 85 -7.86 9.82 16.42
N THR A 86 -8.55 9.37 15.39
CA THR A 86 -7.97 8.69 14.25
C THR A 86 -7.95 9.53 12.98
N TYR A 87 -8.56 10.72 13.03
CA TYR A 87 -8.77 11.58 11.87
C TYR A 87 -7.90 12.85 11.88
N GLN A 88 -7.91 13.62 12.98
CA GLN A 88 -7.14 14.87 13.10
C GLN A 88 -6.76 15.15 14.56
N TYR A 89 -5.48 15.11 14.84
CA TYR A 89 -4.94 15.25 16.20
C TYR A 89 -5.30 16.57 16.88
N ASP A 90 -5.08 17.72 16.22
CA ASP A 90 -5.28 19.03 16.84
C ASP A 90 -6.73 19.21 17.31
N SER A 91 -7.70 18.73 16.51
CA SER A 91 -9.10 18.73 16.90
C SER A 91 -9.38 17.75 18.05
N ALA A 92 -8.80 16.53 18.00
CA ALA A 92 -8.93 15.55 19.09
C ALA A 92 -8.41 16.14 20.40
N TYR A 93 -7.22 16.74 20.41
CA TYR A 93 -6.63 17.38 21.57
C TYR A 93 -7.49 18.53 22.10
N SER A 94 -7.99 19.39 21.21
CA SER A 94 -8.91 20.49 21.59
C SER A 94 -10.18 19.97 22.27
N TYR A 95 -10.78 18.90 21.76
CA TYR A 95 -11.97 18.31 22.38
C TYR A 95 -11.63 17.54 23.67
N ALA A 96 -10.45 16.94 23.80
CA ALA A 96 -9.99 16.34 25.06
C ALA A 96 -9.92 17.38 26.18
N ILE A 97 -9.29 18.55 25.91
CA ILE A 97 -9.25 19.69 26.88
C ILE A 97 -10.66 20.16 27.24
N GLN A 98 -11.53 20.36 26.23
CA GLN A 98 -12.89 20.79 26.50
C GLN A 98 -13.67 19.76 27.33
N THR A 99 -13.43 18.47 27.12
CA THR A 99 -14.04 17.37 27.90
C THR A 99 -13.59 17.45 29.34
N GLU A 100 -12.29 17.70 29.60
CA GLU A 100 -11.73 17.90 30.93
C GLU A 100 -12.36 19.12 31.63
N GLU A 101 -12.41 20.27 30.97
CA GLU A 101 -13.05 21.47 31.51
C GLU A 101 -14.53 21.27 31.87
N ILE A 102 -15.30 20.55 31.05
CA ILE A 102 -16.71 20.27 31.30
C ILE A 102 -16.84 19.30 32.48
N SER A 103 -15.97 18.27 32.59
CA SER A 103 -15.99 17.30 33.68
C SER A 103 -15.75 17.96 35.05
N HIS A 104 -14.84 18.92 35.13
CA HIS A 104 -14.63 19.70 36.35
C HIS A 104 -15.86 20.51 36.79
N ARG A 105 -16.64 21.04 35.85
CA ARG A 105 -17.90 21.74 36.14
C ARG A 105 -19.00 20.79 36.63
N LEU A 106 -18.99 19.54 36.17
CA LEU A 106 -19.93 18.51 36.60
C LEU A 106 -19.58 17.90 37.97
N THR A 107 -18.37 18.13 38.48
CA THR A 107 -17.85 17.57 39.74
C THR A 107 -17.94 16.04 39.83
N ASP A 108 -18.02 15.36 38.68
CA ASP A 108 -18.03 13.90 38.58
C ASP A 108 -16.60 13.38 38.42
N LYS A 109 -16.11 12.66 39.41
CA LYS A 109 -14.75 12.12 39.39
C LYS A 109 -14.51 11.12 38.26
N ASN A 110 -15.50 10.32 37.89
CA ASN A 110 -15.35 9.32 36.84
C ASN A 110 -15.24 9.99 35.45
N LEU A 111 -16.02 11.06 35.23
CA LEU A 111 -15.94 11.84 34.00
C LEU A 111 -14.58 12.57 33.91
N SER A 112 -14.04 13.06 35.04
CA SER A 112 -12.71 13.66 35.05
C SER A 112 -11.61 12.65 34.73
N ILE A 113 -11.63 11.45 35.34
CA ILE A 113 -10.68 10.38 35.00
C ILE A 113 -10.77 9.97 33.53
N GLN A 114 -11.99 9.89 32.97
CA GLN A 114 -12.18 9.60 31.53
C GLN A 114 -11.57 10.70 30.65
N ALA A 115 -11.75 11.98 31.02
CA ALA A 115 -11.16 13.10 30.30
C ALA A 115 -9.62 13.09 30.37
N ASP A 116 -9.05 12.75 31.54
CA ASP A 116 -7.62 12.55 31.70
C ASP A 116 -7.10 11.41 30.82
N CYS A 117 -7.84 10.30 30.68
CA CYS A 117 -7.51 9.22 29.77
C CYS A 117 -7.51 9.70 28.31
N ASN A 118 -8.44 10.57 27.91
CA ASN A 118 -8.47 11.17 26.58
C ASN A 118 -7.20 12.00 26.30
N LEU A 119 -6.76 12.82 27.26
CA LEU A 119 -5.51 13.58 27.15
C LEU A 119 -4.28 12.66 27.10
N PHE A 120 -4.26 11.62 27.92
CA PHE A 120 -3.21 10.60 27.92
C PHE A 120 -3.11 9.95 26.53
N TYR A 121 -4.24 9.58 25.94
CA TYR A 121 -4.28 9.08 24.54
C TYR A 121 -3.67 10.07 23.55
N CYS A 122 -4.00 11.36 23.66
CA CYS A 122 -3.46 12.41 22.79
C CYS A 122 -1.94 12.49 22.89
N TYR A 123 -1.36 12.48 24.09
CA TYR A 123 0.08 12.52 24.26
C TYR A 123 0.78 11.29 23.66
N LEU A 124 0.19 10.11 23.81
CA LEU A 124 0.70 8.88 23.17
C LEU A 124 0.70 8.99 21.64
N SER A 125 -0.40 9.46 21.08
CA SER A 125 -0.57 9.49 19.60
C SER A 125 0.38 10.46 18.89
N THR A 126 0.96 11.43 19.62
CA THR A 126 1.98 12.35 19.08
C THR A 126 3.40 11.97 19.44
N GLY A 127 3.61 10.96 20.30
CA GLY A 127 4.93 10.58 20.80
C GLY A 127 5.48 11.51 21.90
N LEU A 128 4.62 12.24 22.61
CA LEU A 128 4.97 13.05 23.79
C LEU A 128 5.10 12.13 25.01
N PHE A 129 6.10 11.25 24.99
CA PHE A 129 6.25 10.18 25.98
C PHE A 129 6.48 10.70 27.41
N LYS A 130 7.12 11.86 27.58
CA LYS A 130 7.32 12.47 28.90
C LYS A 130 5.98 12.93 29.48
N GLU A 131 5.19 13.66 28.72
CA GLU A 131 3.87 14.15 29.10
C GLU A 131 2.90 12.99 29.31
N ALA A 132 2.95 11.97 28.45
CA ALA A 132 2.17 10.75 28.60
C ALA A 132 2.53 10.00 29.88
N TYR A 133 3.81 9.89 30.22
CA TYR A 133 4.26 9.24 31.45
C TYR A 133 3.83 10.02 32.69
N ASP A 134 3.93 11.35 32.70
CA ASP A 134 3.47 12.18 33.80
C ASP A 134 1.95 12.06 34.00
N MET A 135 1.17 12.08 32.91
CA MET A 135 -0.26 11.87 32.92
C MET A 135 -0.64 10.50 33.47
N MET A 136 0.04 9.42 33.04
CA MET A 136 -0.13 8.08 33.60
C MET A 136 0.02 8.08 35.12
N ARG A 137 0.97 8.84 35.66
CA ARG A 137 1.22 8.89 37.12
C ARG A 137 0.21 9.74 37.90
N SER A 138 -0.41 10.71 37.27
CA SER A 138 -1.40 11.60 37.91
C SER A 138 -2.80 10.97 37.99
N ILE A 139 -3.15 10.06 37.04
CA ILE A 139 -4.47 9.43 37.00
C ILE A 139 -4.61 8.37 38.11
N HIS A 140 -5.65 8.50 38.93
CA HIS A 140 -5.92 7.60 40.07
C HIS A 140 -7.24 6.83 39.79
N VAL A 141 -7.12 5.59 39.27
CA VAL A 141 -8.27 4.76 38.84
C VAL A 141 -8.84 3.83 39.94
N ALA A 142 -8.28 3.83 41.15
CA ALA A 142 -8.64 2.84 42.19
C ALA A 142 -10.15 2.68 42.41
N ASN A 143 -10.89 3.79 42.44
CA ASN A 143 -12.33 3.83 42.69
C ASN A 143 -13.16 4.08 41.42
N ALA A 144 -12.52 4.03 40.25
CA ALA A 144 -13.22 4.21 38.95
C ALA A 144 -13.96 2.93 38.56
N PRO A 145 -14.99 3.03 37.71
CA PRO A 145 -15.64 1.87 37.05
C PRO A 145 -14.64 1.00 36.32
N ASP A 146 -14.93 -0.27 36.18
CA ASP A 146 -14.06 -1.25 35.52
C ASP A 146 -13.77 -0.90 34.05
N SER A 147 -14.73 -0.30 33.34
CA SER A 147 -14.52 0.19 31.96
C SER A 147 -13.40 1.24 31.88
N ILE A 148 -13.37 2.19 32.81
CA ILE A 148 -12.34 3.25 32.88
C ILE A 148 -11.00 2.65 33.32
N LYS A 149 -11.00 1.71 34.28
CA LYS A 149 -9.77 0.99 34.66
C LYS A 149 -9.16 0.22 33.50
N SER A 150 -9.99 -0.52 32.79
CA SER A 150 -9.56 -1.27 31.59
C SER A 150 -8.93 -0.33 30.55
N GLU A 151 -9.58 0.78 30.21
CA GLU A 151 -9.07 1.77 29.26
C GLU A 151 -7.73 2.36 29.73
N TYR A 152 -7.66 2.81 30.97
CA TYR A 152 -6.42 3.34 31.56
C TYR A 152 -5.25 2.36 31.48
N TYR A 153 -5.46 1.09 31.84
CA TYR A 153 -4.40 0.09 31.78
C TYR A 153 -4.02 -0.26 30.33
N GLN A 154 -4.96 -0.21 29.38
CA GLN A 154 -4.64 -0.33 27.95
C GLN A 154 -3.78 0.84 27.45
N LEU A 155 -4.01 2.07 27.92
CA LEU A 155 -3.15 3.22 27.62
C LEU A 155 -1.75 3.06 28.24
N CYS A 156 -1.65 2.58 29.47
CA CYS A 156 -0.36 2.26 30.11
C CYS A 156 0.40 1.19 29.32
N MET A 157 -0.28 0.13 28.89
CA MET A 157 0.28 -0.91 28.02
C MET A 157 0.81 -0.30 26.71
N ARG A 158 0.02 0.55 26.05
CA ARG A 158 0.41 1.24 24.82
C ARG A 158 1.63 2.12 25.03
N LEU A 159 1.69 2.91 26.12
CA LEU A 159 2.85 3.74 26.44
C LEU A 159 4.15 2.93 26.45
N TYR A 160 4.17 1.83 27.20
CA TYR A 160 5.37 1.00 27.30
C TYR A 160 5.67 0.24 26.00
N SER A 161 4.65 -0.11 25.23
CA SER A 161 4.83 -0.70 23.90
C SER A 161 5.48 0.28 22.93
N ASP A 162 5.01 1.53 22.90
CA ASP A 162 5.56 2.57 22.04
C ASP A 162 7.00 2.93 22.48
N MET A 163 7.25 3.03 23.78
CA MET A 163 8.60 3.22 24.35
C MET A 163 9.54 2.04 24.04
N SER A 164 9.05 0.80 24.09
CA SER A 164 9.82 -0.39 23.74
C SER A 164 10.22 -0.39 22.26
N SER A 165 9.29 -0.05 21.36
CA SER A 165 9.55 0.05 19.93
C SER A 165 10.55 1.18 19.61
N TYR A 166 10.42 2.32 20.28
CA TYR A 166 11.34 3.45 20.09
C TYR A 166 12.76 3.15 20.59
N ASN A 167 12.88 2.34 21.64
CA ASN A 167 14.15 1.96 22.28
C ASN A 167 14.59 0.53 21.92
N GLU A 168 14.18 0.01 20.78
CA GLU A 168 14.58 -1.32 20.32
C GLU A 168 16.11 -1.44 20.26
N GLY A 169 16.64 -2.55 20.78
CA GLY A 169 18.10 -2.79 20.86
C GLY A 169 18.80 -2.08 22.03
N THR A 170 18.09 -1.32 22.88
CA THR A 170 18.67 -0.74 24.10
C THR A 170 18.47 -1.64 25.32
N PRO A 171 19.28 -1.47 26.41
CA PRO A 171 19.11 -2.22 27.66
C PRO A 171 17.74 -2.02 28.32
N PHE A 172 17.05 -0.91 28.05
CA PHE A 172 15.74 -0.57 28.64
C PHE A 172 14.58 -1.40 28.09
N ASN A 173 14.74 -1.99 26.91
CA ASN A 173 13.68 -2.74 26.23
C ASN A 173 13.10 -3.87 27.07
N ALA A 174 13.97 -4.62 27.80
CA ALA A 174 13.53 -5.71 28.67
C ALA A 174 12.62 -5.25 29.83
N ASP A 175 12.88 -4.08 30.39
CA ASP A 175 12.05 -3.52 31.45
C ASP A 175 10.72 -2.99 30.92
N TYR A 176 10.70 -2.38 29.77
CA TYR A 176 9.45 -1.98 29.11
C TYR A 176 8.58 -3.20 28.81
N ASN A 177 9.13 -4.29 28.30
CA ASN A 177 8.40 -5.53 28.04
C ASN A 177 7.78 -6.15 29.30
N LYS A 178 8.48 -6.10 30.46
CA LYS A 178 7.88 -6.49 31.75
C LYS A 178 6.69 -5.62 32.14
N LYS A 179 6.79 -4.29 31.89
CA LYS A 179 5.69 -3.34 32.16
C LYS A 179 4.50 -3.59 31.22
N ILE A 180 4.73 -3.89 29.93
CA ILE A 180 3.68 -4.27 29.01
C ILE A 180 2.89 -5.44 29.58
N THR A 181 3.57 -6.53 29.98
CA THR A 181 2.92 -7.72 30.55
C THR A 181 2.11 -7.38 31.79
N LEU A 182 2.68 -6.60 32.72
CA LEU A 182 1.99 -6.16 33.95
C LEU A 182 0.70 -5.39 33.63
N TYR A 183 0.73 -4.45 32.68
CA TYR A 183 -0.44 -3.65 32.34
C TYR A 183 -1.46 -4.42 31.49
N CYS A 184 -1.04 -5.41 30.68
CA CYS A 184 -1.95 -6.37 30.08
C CYS A 184 -2.74 -7.14 31.14
N ASP A 185 -2.05 -7.69 32.16
CA ASP A 185 -2.69 -8.40 33.28
C ASP A 185 -3.66 -7.50 34.04
N SER A 186 -3.26 -6.26 34.28
CA SER A 186 -4.12 -5.28 34.94
C SER A 186 -5.36 -4.94 34.10
N ALA A 187 -5.22 -4.78 32.78
CA ALA A 187 -6.33 -4.50 31.89
C ALA A 187 -7.31 -5.69 31.80
N LEU A 188 -6.80 -6.92 31.75
CA LEU A 188 -7.62 -8.14 31.71
C LEU A 188 -8.49 -8.31 32.96
N LEU A 189 -8.00 -7.91 34.17
CA LEU A 189 -8.80 -7.96 35.40
C LEU A 189 -10.09 -7.15 35.34
N TYR A 190 -10.13 -6.11 34.50
CA TYR A 190 -11.25 -5.17 34.40
C TYR A 190 -11.95 -5.21 33.03
N THR A 191 -11.54 -6.12 32.14
CA THR A 191 -12.19 -6.32 30.84
C THR A 191 -13.03 -7.59 30.90
N PRO A 192 -14.34 -7.54 30.60
CA PRO A 192 -15.19 -8.73 30.66
C PRO A 192 -14.68 -9.85 29.77
N ASP A 193 -14.67 -11.07 30.32
CA ASP A 193 -14.26 -12.29 29.61
C ASP A 193 -15.08 -12.50 28.33
N HIS A 194 -14.51 -13.19 27.36
CA HIS A 194 -15.15 -13.52 26.08
C HIS A 194 -15.59 -12.31 25.23
N THR A 195 -15.05 -11.12 25.50
CA THR A 195 -15.27 -9.93 24.65
C THR A 195 -14.14 -9.78 23.65
N PHE A 196 -14.43 -9.04 22.57
CA PHE A 196 -13.43 -8.65 21.57
C PHE A 196 -12.20 -7.99 22.23
N TYR A 197 -12.42 -7.05 23.15
CA TYR A 197 -11.32 -6.32 23.81
C TYR A 197 -10.50 -7.22 24.71
N HIS A 198 -11.12 -8.17 25.42
CA HIS A 198 -10.41 -9.16 26.24
C HIS A 198 -9.46 -9.99 25.36
N GLN A 199 -9.95 -10.57 24.28
CA GLN A 199 -9.11 -11.35 23.35
C GLN A 199 -8.02 -10.51 22.69
N LYS A 200 -8.29 -9.24 22.37
CA LYS A 200 -7.30 -8.30 21.83
C LYS A 200 -6.14 -8.09 22.80
N ILE A 201 -6.42 -7.89 24.09
CA ILE A 201 -5.39 -7.73 25.14
C ILE A 201 -4.61 -9.04 25.32
N GLU A 202 -5.29 -10.18 25.37
CA GLU A 202 -4.64 -11.50 25.44
C GLU A 202 -3.69 -11.73 24.25
N ALA A 203 -4.14 -11.48 23.03
CA ALA A 203 -3.30 -11.63 21.83
C ALA A 203 -2.08 -10.70 21.87
N PHE A 204 -2.22 -9.50 22.42
CA PHE A 204 -1.12 -8.56 22.60
C PHE A 204 -0.09 -9.03 23.66
N LYS A 205 -0.55 -9.67 24.73
CA LYS A 205 0.28 -10.14 25.84
C LYS A 205 1.25 -11.26 25.48
N PHE A 206 0.93 -12.10 24.47
CA PHE A 206 1.80 -13.21 24.11
C PHE A 206 3.22 -12.73 23.76
N SER A 207 4.22 -13.40 24.32
CA SER A 207 5.62 -13.07 24.12
C SER A 207 6.06 -13.19 22.67
N VAL A 208 7.14 -12.50 22.32
CA VAL A 208 7.85 -12.65 21.04
C VAL A 208 8.24 -14.13 20.89
N GLY A 209 7.83 -14.76 19.78
CA GLY A 209 8.14 -16.17 19.47
C GLY A 209 6.93 -17.07 19.26
N ASP A 210 5.71 -16.67 19.66
CA ASP A 210 4.48 -17.44 19.42
C ASP A 210 3.59 -16.77 18.35
N ASN A 211 4.21 -16.43 17.23
CA ASN A 211 3.51 -15.74 16.13
C ASN A 211 2.36 -16.58 15.55
N GLU A 212 2.51 -17.89 15.47
CA GLU A 212 1.46 -18.78 14.94
C GLU A 212 0.19 -18.72 15.79
N LYS A 213 0.34 -18.82 17.11
CA LYS A 213 -0.79 -18.70 18.03
C LYS A 213 -1.46 -17.34 17.97
N LYS A 214 -0.68 -16.26 17.93
CA LYS A 214 -1.22 -14.89 17.75
C LYS A 214 -1.98 -14.74 16.45
N ILE A 215 -1.44 -15.25 15.34
CA ILE A 215 -2.08 -15.24 14.03
C ILE A 215 -3.43 -15.96 14.09
N GLN A 216 -3.50 -17.12 14.75
CA GLN A 216 -4.75 -17.87 14.93
C GLN A 216 -5.75 -17.05 15.74
N MET A 217 -5.34 -16.46 16.87
CA MET A 217 -6.21 -15.63 17.71
C MET A 217 -6.77 -14.43 16.93
N TYR A 218 -5.93 -13.67 16.21
CA TYR A 218 -6.40 -12.53 15.44
C TYR A 218 -7.34 -12.94 14.27
N LYS A 219 -7.08 -14.06 13.61
CA LYS A 219 -7.99 -14.59 12.59
C LYS A 219 -9.34 -15.03 13.20
N GLN A 220 -9.30 -15.65 14.36
CA GLN A 220 -10.50 -16.03 15.08
C GLN A 220 -11.31 -14.81 15.50
N MET A 221 -10.68 -13.75 16.02
CA MET A 221 -11.37 -12.50 16.35
C MET A 221 -12.13 -11.89 15.17
N LEU A 222 -11.57 -11.96 13.95
CA LEU A 222 -12.24 -11.48 12.74
C LEU A 222 -13.47 -12.31 12.36
N ASN A 223 -13.51 -13.59 12.75
CA ASN A 223 -14.63 -14.49 12.47
C ASN A 223 -15.72 -14.42 13.55
N ASP A 224 -15.32 -14.32 14.81
CA ASP A 224 -16.21 -14.46 15.96
C ASP A 224 -16.93 -13.16 16.34
N TYR A 225 -16.40 -11.99 15.91
CA TYR A 225 -16.93 -10.69 16.26
C TYR A 225 -17.29 -9.85 15.04
N ASP A 226 -18.38 -9.08 15.15
CA ASP A 226 -18.66 -8.01 14.18
C ASP A 226 -17.77 -6.80 14.47
N VAL A 227 -16.62 -6.78 13.85
CA VAL A 227 -15.54 -5.81 14.07
C VAL A 227 -15.69 -4.63 13.13
N CYS A 228 -15.67 -3.40 13.67
CA CYS A 228 -15.75 -2.20 12.84
C CYS A 228 -14.50 -2.06 11.92
N PRO A 229 -14.58 -1.26 10.84
CA PRO A 229 -13.47 -1.13 9.90
C PRO A 229 -12.15 -0.70 10.56
N HIS A 230 -12.17 0.24 11.50
CA HIS A 230 -10.97 0.69 12.20
C HIS A 230 -10.31 -0.44 13.01
N GLU A 231 -11.08 -1.23 13.76
CA GLU A 231 -10.52 -2.38 14.50
C GLU A 231 -10.03 -3.48 13.55
N LYS A 232 -10.71 -3.70 12.41
CA LYS A 232 -10.20 -4.60 11.35
C LYS A 232 -8.85 -4.14 10.84
N ALA A 233 -8.66 -2.83 10.63
CA ALA A 233 -7.37 -2.27 10.20
C ALA A 233 -6.26 -2.60 11.20
N ILE A 234 -6.51 -2.43 12.50
CA ILE A 234 -5.56 -2.75 13.56
C ILE A 234 -5.18 -4.24 13.52
N ILE A 235 -6.18 -5.14 13.45
CA ILE A 235 -5.93 -6.59 13.40
C ILE A 235 -5.11 -6.97 12.17
N TYR A 236 -5.46 -6.45 10.99
CA TYR A 236 -4.71 -6.72 9.76
C TYR A 236 -3.27 -6.19 9.83
N SER A 237 -3.06 -5.02 10.43
CA SER A 237 -1.71 -4.48 10.67
C SER A 237 -0.89 -5.40 11.57
N MET A 238 -1.49 -5.93 12.66
CA MET A 238 -0.82 -6.89 13.54
C MET A 238 -0.47 -8.20 12.81
N LEU A 239 -1.40 -8.75 12.02
CA LEU A 239 -1.15 -9.92 11.19
C LEU A 239 0.00 -9.69 10.22
N GLY A 240 0.00 -8.54 9.52
CA GLY A 240 1.08 -8.19 8.61
C GLY A 240 2.45 -8.15 9.28
N ARG A 241 2.56 -7.53 10.46
CA ARG A 241 3.81 -7.49 11.24
C ARG A 241 4.29 -8.87 11.68
N MET A 242 3.37 -9.75 12.08
CA MET A 242 3.74 -11.13 12.46
C MET A 242 4.31 -11.89 11.27
N TYR A 243 3.69 -11.80 10.10
CA TYR A 243 4.20 -12.42 8.88
C TYR A 243 5.57 -11.86 8.45
N ILE A 244 5.82 -10.55 8.65
CA ILE A 244 7.17 -9.98 8.46
C ILE A 244 8.19 -10.62 9.41
N GLY A 245 7.84 -10.74 10.70
CA GLY A 245 8.70 -11.40 11.69
C GLY A 245 9.01 -12.87 11.38
N MET A 246 8.16 -13.53 10.59
CA MET A 246 8.35 -14.90 10.09
C MET A 246 9.06 -14.96 8.72
N GLY A 247 9.35 -13.83 8.08
CA GLY A 247 9.93 -13.75 6.74
C GLY A 247 8.93 -14.03 5.60
N ASP A 248 7.62 -14.12 5.90
CA ASP A 248 6.58 -14.33 4.91
C ASP A 248 6.06 -12.98 4.36
N PHE A 249 6.80 -12.44 3.42
CA PHE A 249 6.52 -11.13 2.82
C PHE A 249 5.23 -11.10 2.00
N GLU A 250 4.81 -12.21 1.41
CA GLU A 250 3.58 -12.26 0.60
C GLU A 250 2.34 -12.05 1.49
N HIS A 251 2.22 -12.81 2.58
CA HIS A 251 1.14 -12.60 3.54
C HIS A 251 1.25 -11.25 4.25
N ALA A 252 2.46 -10.77 4.53
CA ALA A 252 2.65 -9.47 5.14
C ALA A 252 2.10 -8.34 4.25
N ILE A 253 2.44 -8.30 2.97
CA ILE A 253 1.92 -7.33 2.00
C ILE A 253 0.40 -7.45 1.90
N TYR A 254 -0.14 -8.68 1.81
CA TYR A 254 -1.57 -8.93 1.73
C TYR A 254 -2.33 -8.33 2.92
N TYR A 255 -1.89 -8.62 4.15
CA TYR A 255 -2.56 -8.11 5.35
C TYR A 255 -2.35 -6.62 5.57
N MET A 256 -1.19 -6.06 5.23
CA MET A 256 -0.95 -4.62 5.27
C MET A 256 -1.82 -3.88 4.24
N ALA A 257 -2.05 -4.45 3.05
CA ALA A 257 -2.97 -3.89 2.07
C ALA A 257 -4.42 -3.90 2.58
N LEU A 258 -4.87 -5.01 3.20
CA LEU A 258 -6.17 -5.07 3.86
C LEU A 258 -6.30 -4.02 4.97
N SER A 259 -5.26 -3.84 5.79
CA SER A 259 -5.23 -2.80 6.82
C SER A 259 -5.40 -1.41 6.21
N ALA A 260 -4.62 -1.07 5.18
CA ALA A 260 -4.70 0.21 4.50
C ALA A 260 -6.07 0.47 3.86
N ILE A 261 -6.73 -0.56 3.30
CA ILE A 261 -8.10 -0.48 2.78
C ILE A 261 -9.08 -0.13 3.89
N GLN A 262 -8.98 -0.79 5.05
CA GLN A 262 -9.89 -0.52 6.17
C GLN A 262 -9.65 0.86 6.80
N ASP A 263 -8.40 1.33 6.86
CA ASP A 263 -8.07 2.70 7.26
C ASP A 263 -8.75 3.73 6.35
N ILE A 264 -8.69 3.53 5.03
CA ILE A 264 -9.37 4.42 4.06
C ILE A 264 -10.88 4.42 4.30
N ARG A 265 -11.50 3.24 4.40
CA ARG A 265 -12.97 3.08 4.60
C ARG A 265 -13.47 3.65 5.92
N SER A 266 -12.64 3.66 6.96
CA SER A 266 -12.93 4.30 8.25
C SER A 266 -12.53 5.77 8.31
N ALA A 267 -12.02 6.34 7.23
CA ALA A 267 -11.41 7.66 7.19
C ALA A 267 -10.32 7.87 8.24
N THR A 268 -9.57 6.82 8.57
CA THR A 268 -8.43 6.88 9.49
C THR A 268 -7.24 7.49 8.77
N ARG A 269 -6.70 8.59 9.31
CA ARG A 269 -5.49 9.26 8.79
C ARG A 269 -4.25 9.05 9.68
N GLU A 270 -4.39 8.25 10.70
CA GLU A 270 -3.29 7.76 11.52
C GLU A 270 -2.62 6.56 10.84
N THR A 271 -1.74 6.82 9.84
CA THR A 271 -1.28 5.80 8.90
C THR A 271 0.00 5.11 9.33
N THR A 272 -0.11 3.88 9.82
CA THR A 272 1.02 2.96 9.94
C THR A 272 1.09 1.99 8.76
N ALA A 273 -0.06 1.46 8.34
CA ALA A 273 -0.14 0.41 7.33
C ALA A 273 0.41 0.84 5.97
N LYS A 274 0.07 2.03 5.47
CA LYS A 274 0.57 2.53 4.18
C LYS A 274 2.08 2.77 4.18
N LYS A 275 2.63 3.27 5.30
CA LYS A 275 4.08 3.46 5.47
C LYS A 275 4.82 2.11 5.43
N GLU A 276 4.38 1.15 6.22
CA GLU A 276 5.01 -0.18 6.30
C GLU A 276 4.86 -0.93 4.96
N LEU A 277 3.66 -0.91 4.36
CA LEU A 277 3.41 -1.49 3.05
C LEU A 277 4.32 -0.89 1.97
N SER A 278 4.53 0.43 1.99
CA SER A 278 5.48 1.10 1.09
C SER A 278 6.90 0.55 1.25
N SER A 279 7.37 0.36 2.47
CA SER A 279 8.71 -0.20 2.75
C SER A 279 8.84 -1.64 2.23
N TYR A 280 7.81 -2.46 2.41
CA TYR A 280 7.81 -3.84 1.94
C TYR A 280 7.77 -3.94 0.41
N LEU A 281 6.95 -3.13 -0.24
CA LEU A 281 6.89 -3.05 -1.70
C LEU A 281 8.20 -2.55 -2.30
N TYR A 282 8.84 -1.57 -1.66
CA TYR A 282 10.17 -1.12 -2.05
C TYR A 282 11.19 -2.26 -1.99
N GLY A 283 11.21 -3.03 -0.90
CA GLY A 283 12.07 -4.21 -0.76
C GLY A 283 11.80 -5.32 -1.79
N LYS A 284 10.58 -5.41 -2.33
CA LYS A 284 10.19 -6.32 -3.41
C LYS A 284 10.42 -5.76 -4.82
N GLY A 285 10.86 -4.51 -4.94
CA GLY A 285 11.14 -3.85 -6.22
C GLY A 285 9.94 -3.16 -6.87
N ASP A 286 8.75 -3.16 -6.24
CA ASP A 286 7.61 -2.35 -6.70
C ASP A 286 7.74 -0.90 -6.22
N VAL A 287 8.73 -0.22 -6.79
CA VAL A 287 9.11 1.15 -6.40
C VAL A 287 7.99 2.16 -6.73
N LEU A 288 7.19 1.91 -7.76
CA LEU A 288 6.12 2.83 -8.18
C LEU A 288 4.99 2.86 -7.16
N ARG A 289 4.49 1.70 -6.73
CA ARG A 289 3.48 1.64 -5.66
C ARG A 289 4.08 2.10 -4.32
N ALA A 290 5.31 1.71 -4.00
CA ALA A 290 6.00 2.16 -2.81
C ALA A 290 6.05 3.69 -2.71
N SER A 291 6.45 4.37 -3.80
CA SER A 291 6.47 5.83 -3.86
C SER A 291 5.07 6.44 -3.72
N ARG A 292 4.06 5.89 -4.41
CA ARG A 292 2.68 6.38 -4.32
C ARG A 292 2.14 6.27 -2.88
N TYR A 293 2.34 5.12 -2.23
CA TYR A 293 1.78 4.89 -0.90
C TYR A 293 2.49 5.69 0.19
N ILE A 294 3.83 5.89 0.09
CA ILE A 294 4.54 6.71 1.06
C ILE A 294 4.19 8.20 0.93
N GLN A 295 3.93 8.70 -0.28
CA GLN A 295 3.45 10.07 -0.48
C GLN A 295 2.07 10.28 0.14
N ILE A 296 1.15 9.34 -0.06
CA ILE A 296 -0.18 9.38 0.58
C ILE A 296 -0.05 9.31 2.10
N ALA A 297 0.81 8.44 2.62
CA ALA A 297 1.09 8.36 4.04
C ALA A 297 1.63 9.70 4.59
N LEU A 298 2.46 10.41 3.84
CA LEU A 298 2.95 11.74 4.20
C LEU A 298 1.83 12.78 4.22
N GLU A 299 0.98 12.82 3.19
CA GLU A 299 -0.19 13.72 3.12
C GLU A 299 -1.11 13.52 4.34
N GLU A 300 -1.47 12.27 4.62
CA GLU A 300 -2.33 11.92 5.75
C GLU A 300 -1.69 12.24 7.10
N THR A 301 -0.40 11.94 7.25
CA THR A 301 0.35 12.26 8.48
C THR A 301 0.48 13.77 8.70
N ASN A 302 0.62 14.55 7.63
CA ASN A 302 0.63 16.01 7.71
C ASN A 302 -0.73 16.56 8.12
N PHE A 303 -1.81 16.01 7.58
CA PHE A 303 -3.18 16.38 7.96
C PHE A 303 -3.50 15.98 9.41
N TYR A 304 -3.12 14.77 9.82
CA TYR A 304 -3.32 14.28 11.18
C TYR A 304 -2.47 15.04 12.20
N ASN A 305 -1.30 15.54 11.79
CA ASN A 305 -0.30 16.24 12.61
C ASN A 305 0.47 15.34 13.61
N ALA A 306 0.75 14.07 13.26
CA ALA A 306 1.58 13.17 14.06
C ALA A 306 3.08 13.46 13.85
N ARG A 307 3.74 14.14 14.80
CA ARG A 307 5.17 14.51 14.70
C ARG A 307 6.09 13.30 14.56
N HIS A 308 5.90 12.29 15.39
CA HIS A 308 6.71 11.07 15.39
C HIS A 308 6.65 10.36 14.02
N ARG A 309 5.47 10.20 13.44
CA ARG A 309 5.29 9.53 12.14
C ARG A 309 5.86 10.32 10.98
N LYS A 310 5.82 11.66 11.04
CA LYS A 310 6.50 12.51 10.04
C LYS A 310 8.00 12.22 10.01
N MET A 311 8.63 12.05 11.17
CA MET A 311 10.05 11.72 11.25
C MET A 311 10.33 10.36 10.60
N GLU A 312 9.55 9.33 10.91
CA GLU A 312 9.71 7.99 10.31
C GLU A 312 9.54 8.00 8.78
N ILE A 313 8.52 8.69 8.26
CA ILE A 313 8.29 8.80 6.82
C ILE A 313 9.44 9.56 6.15
N ASN A 314 9.91 10.65 6.75
CA ASN A 314 10.99 11.47 6.20
C ASN A 314 12.33 10.73 6.12
N THR A 315 12.55 9.66 6.87
CA THR A 315 13.75 8.82 6.74
C THR A 315 13.69 7.90 5.52
N ILE A 316 12.51 7.41 5.15
CA ILE A 316 12.32 6.40 4.09
C ILE A 316 11.99 7.05 2.74
N LEU A 317 11.20 8.11 2.75
CA LEU A 317 10.72 8.80 1.53
C LEU A 317 11.85 9.19 0.56
N PRO A 318 12.97 9.82 0.97
CA PRO A 318 14.03 10.20 0.04
C PRO A 318 14.68 9.01 -0.66
N ILE A 319 14.76 7.86 0.02
CA ILE A 319 15.35 6.63 -0.51
C ILE A 319 14.46 6.10 -1.64
N ILE A 320 13.16 5.99 -1.40
CA ILE A 320 12.18 5.51 -2.38
C ILE A 320 12.08 6.46 -3.57
N GLU A 321 12.02 7.78 -3.33
CA GLU A 321 11.94 8.78 -4.39
C GLU A 321 13.19 8.81 -5.27
N LYS A 322 14.37 8.70 -4.70
CA LYS A 322 15.62 8.59 -5.46
C LYS A 322 15.57 7.40 -6.42
N GLN A 323 15.16 6.23 -5.94
CA GLN A 323 15.06 5.03 -6.78
C GLN A 323 13.99 5.19 -7.86
N ARG A 324 12.85 5.80 -7.54
CA ARG A 324 11.79 6.11 -8.51
C ARG A 324 12.31 7.01 -9.64
N LEU A 325 13.04 8.07 -9.30
CA LEU A 325 13.63 8.98 -10.29
C LEU A 325 14.62 8.24 -11.19
N THR A 326 15.49 7.41 -10.62
CA THR A 326 16.43 6.59 -11.40
C THR A 326 15.70 5.68 -12.39
N LEU A 327 14.64 4.99 -11.96
CA LEU A 327 13.83 4.14 -12.84
C LEU A 327 13.15 4.93 -13.97
N ILE A 328 12.65 6.13 -13.68
CA ILE A 328 12.04 7.01 -14.68
C ILE A 328 13.08 7.45 -15.72
N GLU A 329 14.29 7.81 -15.28
CA GLU A 329 15.39 8.21 -16.16
C GLU A 329 15.86 7.06 -17.05
N GLU A 330 16.00 5.85 -16.49
CA GLU A 330 16.33 4.64 -17.23
C GLU A 330 15.28 4.34 -18.31
N ARG A 331 13.99 4.32 -17.96
CA ARG A 331 12.91 4.13 -18.92
C ARG A 331 12.87 5.20 -20.01
N LYS A 332 13.07 6.47 -19.64
CA LYS A 332 13.16 7.58 -20.59
C LYS A 332 14.31 7.36 -21.58
N ARG A 333 15.46 6.92 -21.09
CA ARG A 333 16.63 6.57 -21.91
C ARG A 333 16.33 5.41 -22.86
N GLU A 334 15.72 4.34 -22.39
CA GLU A 334 15.33 3.18 -23.23
C GLU A 334 14.36 3.58 -24.34
N VAL A 335 13.32 4.36 -24.02
CA VAL A 335 12.36 4.88 -25.00
C VAL A 335 13.04 5.76 -26.03
N THR A 336 13.97 6.64 -25.60
CA THR A 336 14.72 7.54 -26.48
C THR A 336 15.60 6.74 -27.47
N ILE A 337 16.30 5.71 -26.97
CA ILE A 337 17.12 4.81 -27.80
C ILE A 337 16.22 4.05 -28.80
N SER A 338 15.12 3.50 -28.34
CA SER A 338 14.16 2.79 -29.19
C SER A 338 13.61 3.68 -30.31
N LEU A 339 13.23 4.92 -30.00
CA LEU A 339 12.79 5.90 -31.01
C LEU A 339 13.88 6.25 -32.01
N ALA A 340 15.15 6.40 -31.55
CA ALA A 340 16.28 6.66 -32.44
C ALA A 340 16.52 5.49 -33.40
N VAL A 341 16.48 4.24 -32.93
CA VAL A 341 16.58 3.05 -33.77
C VAL A 341 15.44 2.96 -34.79
N MET A 342 14.21 3.19 -34.36
CA MET A 342 13.04 3.21 -35.23
C MET A 342 13.17 4.28 -36.33
N SER A 343 13.62 5.48 -36.01
CA SER A 343 13.82 6.54 -36.97
C SER A 343 14.90 6.20 -38.01
N LEU A 344 16.01 5.57 -37.60
CA LEU A 344 17.04 5.08 -38.50
C LEU A 344 16.51 4.00 -39.47
N LEU A 345 15.67 3.08 -38.98
CA LEU A 345 15.04 2.06 -39.82
C LEU A 345 14.11 2.68 -40.87
N VAL A 346 13.31 3.69 -40.50
CA VAL A 346 12.45 4.43 -41.41
C VAL A 346 13.26 5.15 -42.51
N ILE A 347 14.33 5.81 -42.11
CA ILE A 347 15.25 6.50 -43.06
C ILE A 347 15.85 5.48 -44.04
N SER A 348 16.36 4.35 -43.53
CA SER A 348 16.91 3.27 -44.37
C SER A 348 15.88 2.75 -45.38
N LEU A 349 14.63 2.55 -44.94
CA LEU A 349 13.54 2.13 -45.81
C LEU A 349 13.26 3.18 -46.94
N LEU A 350 13.23 4.46 -46.58
CA LEU A 350 13.01 5.53 -47.56
C LEU A 350 14.16 5.61 -48.57
N VAL A 351 15.40 5.41 -48.13
CA VAL A 351 16.56 5.34 -49.03
C VAL A 351 16.46 4.15 -49.99
N THR A 352 16.14 2.96 -49.48
CA THR A 352 15.95 1.77 -50.36
C THR A 352 14.82 1.92 -51.33
N LEU A 353 13.69 2.48 -50.93
CA LEU A 353 12.57 2.79 -51.83
C LEU A 353 12.99 3.79 -52.92
N SER A 354 13.76 4.82 -52.57
CA SER A 354 14.28 5.79 -53.54
C SER A 354 15.23 5.16 -54.56
N ILE A 355 16.09 4.23 -54.13
CA ILE A 355 16.98 3.46 -55.02
C ILE A 355 16.17 2.59 -55.97
N ILE A 356 15.20 1.83 -55.45
CA ILE A 356 14.30 0.98 -56.25
C ILE A 356 13.54 1.82 -57.27
N TYR A 357 12.99 2.96 -56.88
CA TYR A 357 12.30 3.86 -57.79
C TYR A 357 13.20 4.36 -58.91
N LYS A 358 14.44 4.76 -58.60
CA LYS A 358 15.43 5.18 -59.62
C LYS A 358 15.79 4.01 -60.59
N GLN A 359 15.95 2.80 -60.05
CA GLN A 359 16.21 1.61 -60.88
C GLN A 359 15.03 1.27 -61.79
N MET A 360 13.79 1.31 -61.27
CA MET A 360 12.58 1.10 -62.10
C MET A 360 12.44 2.14 -63.20
N LYS A 361 12.77 3.40 -62.94
CA LYS A 361 12.76 4.46 -63.97
C LYS A 361 13.80 4.18 -65.07
N LYS A 362 15.03 3.77 -64.70
CA LYS A 362 16.08 3.40 -65.64
C LYS A 362 15.66 2.17 -66.50
N LEU A 363 15.07 1.15 -65.86
CA LEU A 363 14.60 -0.05 -66.54
C LEU A 363 13.47 0.27 -67.54
N LYS A 364 12.55 1.15 -67.18
CA LYS A 364 11.46 1.62 -68.05
C LYS A 364 12.00 2.33 -69.28
N THR A 365 12.99 3.24 -69.14
CA THR A 365 13.64 3.94 -70.26
C THR A 365 14.43 2.97 -71.17
N ALA A 366 15.16 2.03 -70.57
CA ALA A 366 15.88 1.00 -71.32
C ALA A 366 14.93 0.12 -72.14
N LYS A 367 13.78 -0.32 -71.57
CA LYS A 367 12.76 -1.09 -72.19
C LYS A 367 12.15 -0.34 -73.40
N GLN A 368 11.90 0.95 -73.22
CA GLN A 368 11.38 1.80 -74.33
C GLN A 368 12.40 1.95 -75.47
N SER A 369 13.70 2.12 -75.15
CA SER A 369 14.75 2.18 -76.16
C SER A 369 14.89 0.86 -76.97
N ILE A 370 14.86 -0.28 -76.27
CA ILE A 370 14.90 -1.61 -76.86
C ILE A 370 13.70 -1.81 -77.79
N GLN A 371 12.50 -1.43 -77.33
CA GLN A 371 11.29 -1.53 -78.14
C GLN A 371 11.37 -0.68 -79.39
N GLN A 372 11.94 0.51 -79.30
CA GLN A 372 12.15 1.41 -80.45
C GLN A 372 13.16 0.78 -81.43
N GLN A 373 14.29 0.29 -80.95
CA GLN A 373 15.28 -0.41 -81.78
C GLN A 373 14.68 -1.67 -82.49
N PHE A 374 13.85 -2.42 -81.74
CA PHE A 374 13.17 -3.57 -82.26
C PHE A 374 12.22 -3.19 -83.40
N ASN A 375 11.45 -2.10 -83.27
CA ASN A 375 10.56 -1.59 -84.31
C ASN A 375 11.35 -1.09 -85.53
N GLU A 376 12.47 -0.39 -85.30
CA GLU A 376 13.35 0.05 -86.40
C GLU A 376 13.95 -1.13 -87.20
N ILE A 377 14.45 -2.17 -86.51
CA ILE A 377 14.99 -3.39 -87.09
C ILE A 377 13.86 -4.14 -87.89
N SER A 378 12.66 -4.21 -87.30
CA SER A 378 11.50 -4.84 -87.98
C SER A 378 11.11 -4.13 -89.29
N GLU A 379 11.15 -2.79 -89.25
CA GLU A 379 10.89 -1.98 -90.47
C GLU A 379 11.98 -2.16 -91.52
N VAL A 380 13.26 -2.18 -91.16
CA VAL A 380 14.38 -2.43 -92.01
C VAL A 380 14.30 -3.86 -92.69
N ASN A 381 14.00 -4.86 -91.82
CA ASN A 381 13.81 -6.23 -92.35
C ASN A 381 12.63 -6.34 -93.30
N GLY A 382 11.52 -5.65 -93.04
CA GLY A 382 10.38 -5.57 -93.96
C GLY A 382 10.78 -4.97 -95.30
N LYS A 383 11.51 -3.86 -95.31
CA LYS A 383 12.03 -3.22 -96.55
C LYS A 383 13.05 -4.11 -97.29
N LEU A 384 13.87 -4.86 -96.51
CA LEU A 384 14.83 -5.79 -97.10
C LEU A 384 14.12 -6.98 -97.80
N GLN A 385 13.07 -7.50 -97.11
CA GLN A 385 12.24 -8.58 -97.74
C GLN A 385 11.53 -8.14 -99.00
N GLU A 386 10.93 -6.94 -98.99
CA GLU A 386 10.31 -6.33 -100.16
C GLU A 386 11.33 -6.11 -101.27
N SER A 387 12.53 -5.63 -100.96
CA SER A 387 13.64 -5.48 -101.94
C SER A 387 14.13 -6.82 -102.49
N ASN A 388 14.17 -7.87 -101.70
CA ASN A 388 14.54 -9.20 -102.10
C ASN A 388 13.42 -9.83 -103.05
N GLU A 389 12.14 -9.66 -102.73
CA GLU A 389 11.05 -10.08 -103.52
C GLU A 389 11.06 -9.37 -104.92
N ILE A 390 11.36 -8.07 -104.93
CA ILE A 390 11.53 -7.30 -106.18
C ILE A 390 12.74 -7.83 -106.96
N LYS A 391 13.88 -8.12 -106.38
CA LYS A 391 15.03 -8.73 -107.00
C LYS A 391 14.73 -10.10 -107.57
N ASP A 392 14.02 -10.95 -106.89
CA ASP A 392 13.66 -12.28 -107.39
C ASP A 392 12.70 -12.18 -108.55
N GLN A 393 11.80 -11.20 -108.63
CA GLN A 393 10.98 -10.92 -109.79
C GLN A 393 11.80 -10.47 -111.01
N TYR A 394 12.93 -9.76 -110.85
CA TYR A 394 13.82 -9.36 -111.94
C TYR A 394 14.77 -10.46 -112.37
N ILE A 395 15.04 -11.52 -111.63
CA ILE A 395 15.90 -12.65 -111.97
C ILE A 395 15.12 -13.72 -112.81
N PHE A 396 13.77 -13.74 -112.69
CA PHE A 396 12.91 -14.70 -113.39
C PHE A 396 12.23 -14.14 -114.62
N GLN A 397 12.63 -12.95 -115.08
CA GLN A 397 12.34 -12.42 -116.45
C GLN A 397 13.55 -12.54 -117.36
#